data_92efec84c49ee87586409e843be8d0a9
#
_entry.id   92efec84c49ee87586409e843be8d0a9
#
_cell.length_a   1.000
_cell.length_b   1.000
_cell.length_c   1.000
_cell.angle_alpha   90.00
_cell.angle_beta   90.00
_cell.angle_gamma   90.00
#
_symmetry.space_group_name_H-M   'P 1'
#
loop_
_entity.id
_entity.type
_entity.pdbx_description
1 polymer ?
#
loop_
_entity_poly.entity_id
_entity_poly.type
_entity_poly.pdbx_seq_one_letter_code
_entity_poly.pdbx_strand_id
1 'polypeptide(L)'
;MLSQQFAEANVPTCQQMRLFEIESGGPEHVGFIERDIRNYEQSVRDEHKGIDAETLVDFFESEKEKNSLFFFDYETDSDNRFTRCFWTDHVSRRAYTAFGDVVVFDTTYNTNKYGMIFAPFVGVNHHHQTILFGCGLLSDEKTDSFVWLLNKFLEAMCQGAPNLIITDQDPALTKAISQVFPRTTHRYCLWHILNKFSEKLNPMTFRDHYESIRNAILHSSTDEEFESSWEAAMSNANLEQHDWLSLMFDLRHKWVPAYFNHVFSAGMSSSQRSESSHAFFKRYISSKNSLMDFIIRFNKALRHQRHNELVADHVDMNERPKLQSKWPMESQMVTVYTKKKWLEFLEEMSQSHGYYVQTESVGNEFGIYKVMNFQASSSSKPRVLTHVIQGDDILCSCMKFQFEGIPCRHMLAFFRINQVFHLPDKYILKRWTQAAKNVEFFPTDEPNVVEAPERCLMSRHLRLSYKASALVDIASLTVEGTNFLNAQFDYIGNKMKDLNMTTTVSGGSQCRRATDRAVDIVDPQKIRTKGCGKRLKSSKENATTQGRKCRGCGRRGVQHDKRNCPNLQDGSTINNKNEEESSDDEDFGSIDGSNNWI
;
A
#
# COMPACT_ATOMS: atom_id res chain seq x y z
N MET A 1 -18.18 -15.97 23.45
CA MET A 1 -17.39 -16.63 22.37
C MET A 1 -17.81 -16.14 20.98
N LEU A 2 -19.06 -16.30 20.51
CA LEU A 2 -19.51 -15.82 19.19
C LEU A 2 -19.44 -14.28 19.02
N SER A 3 -19.88 -13.50 20.01
CA SER A 3 -19.77 -12.04 19.96
C SER A 3 -18.33 -11.54 19.81
N GLN A 4 -17.35 -12.23 20.42
CA GLN A 4 -15.94 -11.93 20.26
C GLN A 4 -15.46 -12.23 18.83
N GLN A 5 -15.89 -13.35 18.25
CA GLN A 5 -15.55 -13.71 16.84
C GLN A 5 -16.15 -12.69 15.86
N PHE A 6 -17.38 -12.24 16.10
CA PHE A 6 -18.00 -11.18 15.30
C PHE A 6 -17.29 -9.84 15.44
N ALA A 7 -16.90 -9.49 16.67
CA ALA A 7 -16.09 -8.29 16.92
C ALA A 7 -14.72 -8.38 16.23
N GLU A 8 -14.06 -9.55 16.26
CA GLU A 8 -12.82 -9.80 15.53
C GLU A 8 -12.98 -9.72 14.01
N ALA A 9 -14.15 -10.07 13.49
CA ALA A 9 -14.49 -9.93 12.07
C ALA A 9 -14.97 -8.53 11.68
N ASN A 10 -14.95 -7.55 12.60
CA ASN A 10 -15.47 -6.19 12.42
C ASN A 10 -16.96 -6.14 12.02
N VAL A 11 -17.75 -7.14 12.41
CA VAL A 11 -19.20 -7.13 12.19
C VAL A 11 -19.82 -6.05 13.07
N PRO A 12 -20.53 -5.06 12.51
CA PRO A 12 -21.19 -4.02 13.29
C PRO A 12 -22.17 -4.61 14.32
N THR A 13 -22.26 -4.02 15.52
CA THR A 13 -23.09 -4.56 16.62
C THR A 13 -24.54 -4.81 16.22
N CYS A 14 -25.12 -3.94 15.36
CA CYS A 14 -26.47 -4.14 14.83
C CYS A 14 -26.58 -5.38 13.92
N GLN A 15 -25.54 -5.73 13.18
CA GLN A 15 -25.50 -6.96 12.37
C GLN A 15 -25.24 -8.18 13.24
N GLN A 16 -24.40 -8.06 14.27
CA GLN A 16 -24.21 -9.12 15.25
C GLN A 16 -25.55 -9.48 15.90
N MET A 17 -26.35 -8.47 16.31
CA MET A 17 -27.67 -8.70 16.89
C MET A 17 -28.60 -9.47 15.94
N ARG A 18 -28.65 -9.09 14.65
CA ARG A 18 -29.42 -9.82 13.64
C ARG A 18 -28.97 -11.27 13.44
N LEU A 19 -27.66 -11.51 13.51
CA LEU A 19 -27.13 -12.89 13.43
C LEU A 19 -27.58 -13.72 14.63
N PHE A 20 -27.56 -13.15 15.84
CA PHE A 20 -28.07 -13.80 17.05
C PHE A 20 -29.57 -14.04 16.97
N GLU A 21 -30.37 -13.11 16.46
CA GLU A 21 -31.82 -13.27 16.23
C GLU A 21 -32.10 -14.43 15.27
N ILE A 22 -31.34 -14.53 14.16
CA ILE A 22 -31.48 -15.65 13.19
C ILE A 22 -31.10 -16.99 13.84
N GLU A 23 -29.98 -17.04 14.57
CA GLU A 23 -29.49 -18.25 15.21
C GLU A 23 -30.43 -18.75 16.31
N SER A 24 -31.07 -17.82 17.03
CA SER A 24 -32.00 -18.12 18.10
C SER A 24 -33.45 -18.43 17.63
N GLY A 25 -33.72 -18.24 16.33
CA GLY A 25 -35.03 -18.49 15.75
C GLY A 25 -36.06 -17.35 15.95
N GLY A 26 -35.59 -16.14 16.29
CA GLY A 26 -36.39 -14.92 16.41
C GLY A 26 -35.90 -13.99 17.51
N PRO A 27 -36.23 -12.68 17.42
CA PRO A 27 -35.80 -11.68 18.39
C PRO A 27 -36.32 -11.96 19.83
N GLU A 28 -37.43 -12.66 19.97
CA GLU A 28 -38.04 -13.05 21.26
C GLU A 28 -37.24 -14.14 22.00
N HIS A 29 -36.37 -14.84 21.31
CA HIS A 29 -35.54 -15.91 21.89
C HIS A 29 -34.11 -15.43 22.25
N VAL A 30 -33.76 -14.18 21.95
CA VAL A 30 -32.49 -13.60 22.32
C VAL A 30 -32.58 -12.99 23.71
N GLY A 31 -31.87 -13.52 24.69
CA GLY A 31 -31.91 -13.10 26.08
C GLY A 31 -31.18 -11.80 26.43
N PHE A 32 -30.70 -11.04 25.44
CA PHE A 32 -29.93 -9.80 25.58
C PHE A 32 -30.27 -8.80 24.47
N ILE A 33 -29.87 -7.55 24.64
CA ILE A 33 -30.09 -6.47 23.66
C ILE A 33 -28.76 -5.97 23.07
N GLU A 34 -28.83 -5.22 21.98
CA GLU A 34 -27.64 -4.66 21.31
C GLU A 34 -26.73 -3.85 22.26
N ARG A 35 -27.31 -3.23 23.31
CA ARG A 35 -26.54 -2.51 24.34
C ARG A 35 -25.65 -3.44 25.15
N ASP A 36 -26.06 -4.67 25.40
CA ASP A 36 -25.30 -5.63 26.18
C ASP A 36 -24.07 -6.10 25.39
N ILE A 37 -24.20 -6.29 24.08
CA ILE A 37 -23.07 -6.57 23.20
C ILE A 37 -22.07 -5.40 23.24
N ARG A 38 -22.56 -4.14 23.17
CA ARG A 38 -21.69 -2.96 23.26
C ARG A 38 -20.97 -2.84 24.60
N ASN A 39 -21.67 -3.12 25.69
CA ASN A 39 -21.10 -3.10 27.03
C ASN A 39 -20.04 -4.20 27.21
N TYR A 40 -20.31 -5.39 26.71
CA TYR A 40 -19.33 -6.48 26.69
C TYR A 40 -18.09 -6.13 25.86
N GLU A 41 -18.27 -5.63 24.64
CA GLU A 41 -17.13 -5.18 23.83
C GLU A 41 -16.35 -4.05 24.50
N GLN A 42 -17.01 -3.18 25.27
CA GLN A 42 -16.35 -2.13 26.02
C GLN A 42 -15.56 -2.68 27.20
N SER A 43 -16.12 -3.65 27.97
CA SER A 43 -15.39 -4.26 29.09
C SER A 43 -14.11 -4.97 28.63
N VAL A 44 -14.17 -5.71 27.53
CA VAL A 44 -12.98 -6.35 26.93
C VAL A 44 -11.93 -5.31 26.53
N ARG A 45 -12.34 -4.15 26.00
CA ARG A 45 -11.41 -3.06 25.65
C ARG A 45 -10.80 -2.38 26.89
N ASP A 46 -11.54 -2.32 27.99
CA ASP A 46 -11.07 -1.65 29.20
C ASP A 46 -10.09 -2.51 30.01
N GLU A 47 -10.05 -3.84 29.82
CA GLU A 47 -9.07 -4.76 30.43
C GLU A 47 -7.62 -4.42 30.07
N HIS A 48 -7.37 -3.85 28.90
CA HIS A 48 -6.02 -3.52 28.40
C HIS A 48 -5.70 -2.02 28.55
N LYS A 49 -6.46 -1.29 29.35
CA LYS A 49 -6.25 0.14 29.54
C LYS A 49 -5.07 0.42 30.45
N GLY A 50 -4.09 1.16 29.93
CA GLY A 50 -2.87 1.56 30.68
C GLY A 50 -1.68 0.66 30.49
N ILE A 51 -1.85 -0.54 29.88
CA ILE A 51 -0.79 -1.51 29.61
C ILE A 51 -0.67 -1.91 28.14
N ASP A 52 -1.41 -1.22 27.26
CA ASP A 52 -1.54 -1.60 25.84
C ASP A 52 -0.21 -1.46 25.07
N ALA A 53 0.54 -0.38 25.35
CA ALA A 53 1.85 -0.15 24.74
C ALA A 53 2.90 -1.15 25.24
N GLU A 54 2.90 -1.46 26.52
CA GLU A 54 3.78 -2.45 27.13
C GLU A 54 3.49 -3.85 26.54
N THR A 55 2.22 -4.25 26.50
CA THR A 55 1.79 -5.53 25.89
C THR A 55 2.21 -5.63 24.41
N LEU A 56 2.15 -4.51 23.66
CA LEU A 56 2.62 -4.47 22.27
C LEU A 56 4.11 -4.74 22.17
N VAL A 57 4.92 -4.13 23.02
CA VAL A 57 6.37 -4.31 23.00
C VAL A 57 6.74 -5.72 23.44
N ASP A 58 6.09 -6.27 24.48
CA ASP A 58 6.27 -7.66 24.89
C ASP A 58 5.93 -8.65 23.78
N PHE A 59 4.87 -8.38 23.04
CA PHE A 59 4.53 -9.16 21.86
C PHE A 59 5.64 -9.11 20.80
N PHE A 60 6.20 -7.94 20.49
CA PHE A 60 7.29 -7.82 19.53
C PHE A 60 8.58 -8.51 20.01
N GLU A 61 8.90 -8.44 21.29
CA GLU A 61 10.01 -9.19 21.89
C GLU A 61 9.82 -10.70 21.74
N SER A 62 8.62 -11.19 22.05
CA SER A 62 8.26 -12.60 21.85
C SER A 62 8.37 -13.03 20.38
N GLU A 63 7.94 -12.21 19.44
CA GLU A 63 8.09 -12.51 18.00
C GLU A 63 9.57 -12.53 17.57
N LYS A 64 10.40 -11.65 18.12
CA LYS A 64 11.85 -11.64 17.88
C LYS A 64 12.55 -12.84 18.48
N GLU A 65 12.13 -13.31 19.66
CA GLU A 65 12.63 -14.55 20.27
C GLU A 65 12.28 -15.79 19.43
N LYS A 66 11.04 -15.86 18.89
CA LYS A 66 10.60 -16.94 18.00
C LYS A 66 11.32 -16.92 16.66
N ASN A 67 11.61 -15.73 16.14
CA ASN A 67 12.26 -15.54 14.86
C ASN A 67 13.21 -14.34 14.91
N SER A 68 14.51 -14.60 14.99
CA SER A 68 15.55 -13.57 15.03
C SER A 68 15.58 -12.65 13.80
N LEU A 69 14.85 -13.00 12.70
CA LEU A 69 14.66 -12.17 11.53
C LEU A 69 13.55 -11.14 11.69
N PHE A 70 12.74 -11.23 12.74
CA PHE A 70 11.79 -10.20 13.09
C PHE A 70 12.54 -8.96 13.57
N PHE A 71 12.30 -7.82 12.95
CA PHE A 71 12.89 -6.55 13.33
C PHE A 71 11.81 -5.64 13.88
N PHE A 72 12.08 -5.03 15.02
CA PHE A 72 11.26 -3.94 15.54
C PHE A 72 12.12 -2.96 16.33
N ASP A 73 11.65 -1.73 16.39
CA ASP A 73 12.17 -0.69 17.26
C ASP A 73 11.05 0.30 17.64
N TYR A 74 11.20 1.00 18.76
CA TYR A 74 10.22 1.97 19.24
C TYR A 74 10.89 3.09 20.02
N GLU A 75 10.17 4.20 20.16
CA GLU A 75 10.58 5.32 21.02
C GLU A 75 9.44 5.77 21.94
N THR A 76 9.86 6.33 23.08
CA THR A 76 9.00 6.97 24.07
C THR A 76 9.39 8.44 24.24
N ASP A 77 8.49 9.26 24.76
CA ASP A 77 8.80 10.66 25.16
C ASP A 77 9.42 10.72 26.57
N SER A 78 9.64 11.95 27.06
CA SER A 78 10.19 12.21 28.40
C SER A 78 9.33 11.65 29.55
N ASP A 79 8.04 11.41 29.31
CA ASP A 79 7.10 10.84 30.27
C ASP A 79 6.93 9.32 30.10
N ASN A 80 7.84 8.68 29.34
CA ASN A 80 7.82 7.27 28.93
C ASN A 80 6.59 6.88 28.13
N ARG A 81 5.89 7.81 27.49
CA ARG A 81 4.75 7.53 26.62
C ARG A 81 5.23 7.04 25.29
N PHE A 82 4.62 5.97 24.82
CA PHE A 82 4.90 5.40 23.51
C PHE A 82 4.54 6.40 22.40
N THR A 83 5.52 6.76 21.57
CA THR A 83 5.37 7.79 20.52
C THR A 83 5.45 7.25 19.11
N ARG A 84 6.31 6.29 18.85
CA ARG A 84 6.48 5.70 17.53
C ARG A 84 7.09 4.31 17.60
N CYS A 85 6.74 3.47 16.62
CA CYS A 85 7.38 2.19 16.41
C CYS A 85 7.46 1.84 14.93
N PHE A 86 8.39 0.95 14.61
CA PHE A 86 8.54 0.30 13.31
C PHE A 86 8.71 -1.20 13.52
N TRP A 87 8.12 -2.01 12.64
CA TRP A 87 8.33 -3.46 12.64
C TRP A 87 8.24 -4.04 11.23
N THR A 88 8.93 -5.17 11.04
CA THR A 88 8.87 -5.99 9.84
C THR A 88 9.23 -7.43 10.16
N ASP A 89 8.60 -8.39 9.51
CA ASP A 89 8.92 -9.80 9.67
C ASP A 89 9.82 -10.33 8.52
N HIS A 90 10.28 -11.57 8.66
CA HIS A 90 11.19 -12.19 7.69
C HIS A 90 10.61 -12.32 6.28
N VAL A 91 9.29 -12.55 6.16
CA VAL A 91 8.62 -12.66 4.85
C VAL A 91 8.62 -11.31 4.12
N SER A 92 8.28 -10.23 4.84
CA SER A 92 8.30 -8.87 4.33
C SER A 92 9.72 -8.41 3.93
N ARG A 93 10.72 -8.74 4.74
CA ARG A 93 12.14 -8.44 4.43
C ARG A 93 12.60 -9.20 3.18
N ARG A 94 12.22 -10.47 3.05
CA ARG A 94 12.50 -11.26 1.84
C ARG A 94 11.77 -10.70 0.61
N ALA A 95 10.52 -10.29 0.75
CA ALA A 95 9.79 -9.63 -0.32
C ALA A 95 10.47 -8.33 -0.77
N TYR A 96 11.03 -7.55 0.17
CA TYR A 96 11.82 -6.37 -0.17
C TYR A 96 13.07 -6.73 -0.98
N THR A 97 13.75 -7.82 -0.66
CA THR A 97 14.91 -8.30 -1.44
C THR A 97 14.57 -8.57 -2.90
N ALA A 98 13.40 -9.10 -3.18
CA ALA A 98 12.98 -9.45 -4.53
C ALA A 98 12.32 -8.28 -5.29
N PHE A 99 11.64 -7.37 -4.58
CA PHE A 99 10.72 -6.39 -5.15
C PHE A 99 10.89 -4.97 -4.60
N GLY A 100 11.88 -4.72 -3.76
CA GLY A 100 12.09 -3.44 -3.06
C GLY A 100 12.72 -2.33 -3.91
N ASP A 101 12.92 -2.55 -5.19
CA ASP A 101 13.37 -1.54 -6.16
C ASP A 101 12.42 -0.34 -6.24
N VAL A 102 11.11 -0.56 -6.06
CA VAL A 102 10.08 0.47 -6.03
C VAL A 102 9.24 0.34 -4.77
N VAL A 103 9.19 1.40 -3.99
CA VAL A 103 8.40 1.49 -2.76
C VAL A 103 7.32 2.56 -2.91
N VAL A 104 6.12 2.26 -2.47
CA VAL A 104 5.04 3.23 -2.27
C VAL A 104 4.85 3.41 -0.77
N PHE A 105 4.90 4.64 -0.32
CA PHE A 105 4.71 5.01 1.07
C PHE A 105 3.61 6.05 1.19
N ASP A 106 2.64 5.76 2.03
CA ASP A 106 1.50 6.64 2.28
C ASP A 106 0.95 6.38 3.68
N THR A 107 0.59 7.42 4.39
CA THR A 107 0.09 7.34 5.76
C THR A 107 -1.43 7.22 5.80
N THR A 108 -1.96 6.53 6.81
CA THR A 108 -3.41 6.44 7.02
C THR A 108 -3.78 6.62 8.48
N TYR A 109 -4.97 7.20 8.68
CA TYR A 109 -5.49 7.61 9.98
C TYR A 109 -6.64 6.73 10.43
N ASN A 110 -7.03 6.92 11.70
CA ASN A 110 -8.19 6.25 12.30
C ASN A 110 -8.08 4.73 12.33
N THR A 111 -6.88 4.22 12.59
CA THR A 111 -6.60 2.78 12.64
C THR A 111 -6.56 2.21 14.05
N ASN A 112 -6.46 3.07 15.07
CA ASN A 112 -6.39 2.71 16.49
C ASN A 112 -7.01 3.77 17.42
N LYS A 113 -7.28 3.41 18.69
CA LYS A 113 -7.96 4.27 19.65
C LYS A 113 -7.18 5.51 20.09
N TYR A 114 -5.86 5.49 19.89
CA TYR A 114 -4.98 6.62 20.23
C TYR A 114 -4.86 7.63 19.09
N GLY A 115 -5.31 7.26 17.88
CA GLY A 115 -5.18 8.10 16.69
C GLY A 115 -3.77 8.11 16.11
N MET A 116 -2.90 7.18 16.52
CA MET A 116 -1.58 7.05 15.90
C MET A 116 -1.71 6.74 14.42
N ILE A 117 -0.81 7.32 13.65
CA ILE A 117 -0.78 7.29 12.20
C ILE A 117 -0.13 5.99 11.76
N PHE A 118 -0.81 5.20 10.96
CA PHE A 118 -0.28 3.98 10.38
C PHE A 118 0.47 4.29 9.09
N ALA A 119 1.71 3.84 8.99
CA ALA A 119 2.68 4.18 7.96
C ALA A 119 3.27 2.90 7.31
N PRO A 120 2.56 2.26 6.36
CA PRO A 120 3.04 1.07 5.67
C PRO A 120 3.97 1.42 4.49
N PHE A 121 5.02 0.62 4.31
CA PHE A 121 5.86 0.56 3.12
C PHE A 121 5.39 -0.60 2.27
N VAL A 122 4.88 -0.31 1.08
CA VAL A 122 4.32 -1.33 0.19
C VAL A 122 5.01 -1.32 -1.18
N GLY A 123 4.92 -2.43 -1.86
CA GLY A 123 5.37 -2.58 -3.24
C GLY A 123 4.47 -3.52 -4.02
N VAL A 124 4.97 -4.02 -5.14
CA VAL A 124 4.26 -4.91 -6.05
C VAL A 124 5.10 -6.14 -6.31
N ASN A 125 4.50 -7.34 -6.20
CA ASN A 125 5.15 -8.59 -6.54
C ASN A 125 5.02 -8.93 -8.03
N HIS A 126 5.54 -10.09 -8.42
CA HIS A 126 5.53 -10.60 -9.80
C HIS A 126 4.12 -10.99 -10.31
N HIS A 127 3.11 -11.09 -9.43
CA HIS A 127 1.69 -11.26 -9.80
C HIS A 127 0.93 -9.93 -9.87
N HIS A 128 1.61 -8.78 -9.79
CA HIS A 128 0.97 -7.46 -9.68
C HIS A 128 0.10 -7.28 -8.42
N GLN A 129 0.34 -8.09 -7.38
CA GLN A 129 -0.33 -7.94 -6.08
C GLN A 129 0.47 -6.99 -5.20
N THR A 130 -0.24 -6.19 -4.41
CA THR A 130 0.40 -5.33 -3.40
C THR A 130 0.98 -6.20 -2.29
N ILE A 131 2.22 -5.93 -1.91
CA ILE A 131 2.93 -6.61 -0.81
C ILE A 131 3.47 -5.59 0.18
N LEU A 132 3.58 -6.02 1.44
CA LEU A 132 4.11 -5.21 2.52
C LEU A 132 5.60 -5.51 2.74
N PHE A 133 6.39 -4.45 2.89
CA PHE A 133 7.81 -4.55 3.27
C PHE A 133 8.04 -4.29 4.76
N GLY A 134 7.31 -3.36 5.35
CA GLY A 134 7.37 -3.01 6.75
C GLY A 134 6.35 -1.93 7.06
N CYS A 135 6.16 -1.64 8.33
CA CYS A 135 5.20 -0.61 8.72
C CYS A 135 5.56 0.01 10.07
N GLY A 136 5.02 1.21 10.31
CA GLY A 136 5.16 1.91 11.57
C GLY A 136 3.86 2.50 12.07
N LEU A 137 3.87 2.86 13.34
CA LEU A 137 2.89 3.73 13.97
C LEU A 137 3.61 5.00 14.44
N LEU A 138 3.07 6.16 14.12
CA LEU A 138 3.64 7.46 14.45
C LEU A 138 2.64 8.29 15.26
N SER A 139 3.14 9.09 16.19
CA SER A 139 2.33 10.06 16.93
C SER A 139 2.08 11.35 16.14
N ASP A 140 2.97 11.69 15.19
CA ASP A 140 2.84 12.88 14.36
C ASP A 140 3.52 12.70 13.00
N GLU A 141 3.29 13.66 12.09
CA GLU A 141 3.87 13.73 10.74
C GLU A 141 4.94 14.82 10.63
N LYS A 142 5.78 14.93 11.64
CA LYS A 142 6.93 15.83 11.57
C LYS A 142 8.09 15.20 10.83
N THR A 143 8.98 16.05 10.33
CA THR A 143 10.21 15.60 9.64
C THR A 143 11.00 14.61 10.49
N ASP A 144 11.18 14.87 11.80
CA ASP A 144 11.97 14.01 12.69
C ASP A 144 11.33 12.61 12.86
N SER A 145 10.00 12.56 12.89
CA SER A 145 9.27 11.26 12.95
C SER A 145 9.45 10.47 11.67
N PHE A 146 9.39 11.13 10.52
CA PHE A 146 9.67 10.47 9.23
C PHE A 146 11.14 10.09 9.08
N VAL A 147 12.08 10.94 9.48
CA VAL A 147 13.54 10.61 9.47
C VAL A 147 13.81 9.37 10.31
N TRP A 148 13.26 9.30 11.52
CA TRP A 148 13.39 8.13 12.37
C TRP A 148 12.83 6.88 11.69
N LEU A 149 11.60 6.96 11.17
CA LEU A 149 10.92 5.83 10.52
C LEU A 149 11.71 5.32 9.30
N LEU A 150 12.19 6.21 8.45
CA LEU A 150 12.97 5.88 7.26
C LEU A 150 14.33 5.27 7.62
N ASN A 151 14.98 5.75 8.67
CA ASN A 151 16.22 5.15 9.20
C ASN A 151 15.97 3.73 9.72
N LYS A 152 14.86 3.50 10.46
CA LYS A 152 14.53 2.15 10.94
C LYS A 152 14.16 1.20 9.81
N PHE A 153 13.50 1.70 8.79
CA PHE A 153 13.29 0.94 7.56
C PHE A 153 14.62 0.56 6.90
N LEU A 154 15.55 1.50 6.74
CA LEU A 154 16.86 1.25 6.15
C LEU A 154 17.69 0.25 6.98
N GLU A 155 17.68 0.37 8.30
CA GLU A 155 18.34 -0.56 9.23
C GLU A 155 17.78 -2.00 9.11
N ALA A 156 16.46 -2.13 8.94
CA ALA A 156 15.80 -3.41 8.78
C ALA A 156 16.07 -4.06 7.42
N MET A 157 16.27 -3.26 6.36
CA MET A 157 16.39 -3.75 4.97
C MET A 157 17.84 -3.86 4.55
N CYS A 158 18.35 -5.09 4.45
CA CYS A 158 19.77 -5.36 4.16
C CYS A 158 20.26 -4.88 2.78
N GLN A 159 19.35 -4.61 1.84
CA GLN A 159 19.69 -4.12 0.49
C GLN A 159 19.78 -2.60 0.38
N GLY A 160 19.52 -1.88 1.48
CA GLY A 160 19.54 -0.43 1.49
C GLY A 160 18.26 0.23 0.99
N ALA A 161 18.38 1.48 0.55
CA ALA A 161 17.26 2.30 0.09
C ALA A 161 16.70 1.82 -1.27
N PRO A 162 15.40 2.04 -1.56
CA PRO A 162 14.81 1.72 -2.85
C PRO A 162 15.36 2.63 -3.96
N ASN A 163 15.25 2.17 -5.22
CA ASN A 163 15.62 3.01 -6.37
C ASN A 163 14.59 4.14 -6.60
N LEU A 164 13.31 3.82 -6.39
CA LEU A 164 12.20 4.76 -6.51
C LEU A 164 11.29 4.68 -5.26
N ILE A 165 10.93 5.84 -4.74
CA ILE A 165 9.87 5.96 -3.73
C ILE A 165 8.76 6.89 -4.22
N ILE A 166 7.51 6.43 -4.11
CA ILE A 166 6.32 7.20 -4.49
C ILE A 166 5.56 7.57 -3.21
N THR A 167 5.28 8.85 -3.02
CA THR A 167 4.58 9.35 -1.82
C THR A 167 3.58 10.45 -2.15
N ASP A 168 2.80 10.84 -1.17
CA ASP A 168 2.08 12.10 -1.19
C ASP A 168 3.02 13.30 -1.28
N GLN A 169 2.46 14.43 -1.71
CA GLN A 169 3.13 15.74 -1.69
C GLN A 169 3.08 16.32 -0.26
N ASP A 170 3.85 15.74 0.67
CA ASP A 170 4.05 16.27 2.02
C ASP A 170 5.45 16.87 2.18
N PRO A 171 5.59 18.13 2.64
CA PRO A 171 6.89 18.79 2.77
C PRO A 171 7.79 18.16 3.83
N ALA A 172 7.23 17.67 4.95
CA ALA A 172 8.00 17.06 6.03
C ALA A 172 8.58 15.72 5.59
N LEU A 173 7.76 14.90 4.91
CA LEU A 173 8.18 13.64 4.32
C LEU A 173 9.20 13.85 3.19
N THR A 174 8.98 14.85 2.32
CA THR A 174 9.92 15.18 1.25
C THR A 174 11.30 15.53 1.80
N LYS A 175 11.36 16.33 2.87
CA LYS A 175 12.60 16.68 3.56
C LYS A 175 13.25 15.44 4.19
N ALA A 176 12.49 14.58 4.84
CA ALA A 176 13.00 13.35 5.45
C ALA A 176 13.60 12.39 4.41
N ILE A 177 12.91 12.18 3.27
CA ILE A 177 13.41 11.34 2.18
C ILE A 177 14.73 11.89 1.62
N SER A 178 14.83 13.19 1.39
CA SER A 178 16.07 13.81 0.89
C SER A 178 17.26 13.63 1.84
N GLN A 179 17.01 13.54 3.15
CA GLN A 179 18.05 13.32 4.16
C GLN A 179 18.47 11.85 4.27
N VAL A 180 17.51 10.93 4.29
CA VAL A 180 17.76 9.50 4.56
C VAL A 180 18.04 8.71 3.27
N PHE A 181 17.38 9.05 2.17
CA PHE A 181 17.49 8.38 0.89
C PHE A 181 18.01 9.32 -0.23
N PRO A 182 19.21 9.90 -0.11
CA PRO A 182 19.70 10.95 -1.03
C PRO A 182 19.88 10.47 -2.49
N ARG A 183 19.98 9.16 -2.72
CA ARG A 183 20.15 8.56 -4.06
C ARG A 183 18.87 7.96 -4.63
N THR A 184 17.79 7.93 -3.84
CA THR A 184 16.48 7.40 -4.27
C THR A 184 15.75 8.45 -5.09
N THR A 185 15.23 8.05 -6.23
CA THR A 185 14.30 8.89 -6.99
C THR A 185 13.00 9.05 -6.19
N HIS A 186 12.65 10.29 -5.84
CA HIS A 186 11.42 10.60 -5.11
C HIS A 186 10.37 11.17 -6.06
N ARG A 187 9.27 10.46 -6.24
CA ARG A 187 8.14 10.86 -7.08
C ARG A 187 6.89 11.10 -6.24
N TYR A 188 6.18 12.20 -6.53
CA TYR A 188 4.88 12.46 -5.94
C TYR A 188 3.78 11.64 -6.63
N CYS A 189 2.80 11.22 -5.85
CA CYS A 189 1.62 10.50 -6.32
C CYS A 189 0.83 11.32 -7.33
N LEU A 190 0.79 10.84 -8.55
CA LEU A 190 0.07 11.49 -9.64
C LEU A 190 -1.44 11.61 -9.35
N TRP A 191 -2.04 10.58 -8.77
CA TRP A 191 -3.47 10.56 -8.45
C TRP A 191 -3.84 11.65 -7.42
N HIS A 192 -3.08 11.80 -6.33
CA HIS A 192 -3.30 12.85 -5.33
C HIS A 192 -3.17 14.26 -5.95
N ILE A 193 -2.24 14.43 -6.87
CA ILE A 193 -2.07 15.71 -7.57
C ILE A 193 -3.27 15.97 -8.48
N LEU A 194 -3.68 14.99 -9.30
CA LEU A 194 -4.83 15.14 -10.21
C LEU A 194 -6.13 15.41 -9.44
N ASN A 195 -6.33 14.80 -8.29
CA ASN A 195 -7.51 15.08 -7.45
C ASN A 195 -7.54 16.52 -6.93
N LYS A 196 -6.38 17.11 -6.62
CA LYS A 196 -6.29 18.51 -6.17
C LYS A 196 -6.76 19.53 -7.23
N PHE A 197 -6.78 19.16 -8.51
CA PHE A 197 -7.28 20.08 -9.56
C PHE A 197 -8.75 20.47 -9.33
N SER A 198 -9.60 19.52 -8.91
CA SER A 198 -11.01 19.81 -8.60
C SER A 198 -11.21 20.71 -7.37
N GLU A 199 -10.22 20.72 -6.45
CA GLU A 199 -10.24 21.57 -5.26
C GLU A 199 -9.65 22.96 -5.51
N LYS A 200 -8.69 23.06 -6.44
CA LYS A 200 -7.88 24.27 -6.70
C LYS A 200 -8.43 25.12 -7.83
N LEU A 201 -9.09 24.50 -8.82
CA LEU A 201 -9.75 25.21 -9.93
C LEU A 201 -11.20 25.49 -9.57
N ASN A 202 -11.74 26.60 -10.08
CA ASN A 202 -13.17 26.82 -9.96
C ASN A 202 -13.95 25.77 -10.80
N PRO A 203 -15.21 25.44 -10.45
CA PRO A 203 -15.95 24.37 -11.10
C PRO A 203 -16.15 24.53 -12.61
N MET A 204 -16.26 25.77 -13.12
CA MET A 204 -16.40 26.01 -14.57
C MET A 204 -15.08 25.74 -15.29
N THR A 205 -13.99 26.33 -14.82
CA THR A 205 -12.65 26.09 -15.40
C THR A 205 -12.27 24.62 -15.34
N PHE A 206 -12.55 23.94 -14.23
CA PHE A 206 -12.31 22.51 -14.12
C PHE A 206 -13.08 21.72 -15.16
N ARG A 207 -14.38 21.96 -15.30
CA ARG A 207 -15.23 21.26 -16.29
C ARG A 207 -14.76 21.48 -17.73
N ASP A 208 -14.37 22.72 -18.06
CA ASP A 208 -14.13 23.13 -19.45
C ASP A 208 -12.68 22.84 -19.90
N HIS A 209 -11.70 22.83 -19.00
CA HIS A 209 -10.27 22.75 -19.35
C HIS A 209 -9.51 21.57 -18.74
N TYR A 210 -10.05 20.87 -17.71
CA TYR A 210 -9.32 19.79 -17.02
C TYR A 210 -8.87 18.67 -17.96
N GLU A 211 -9.70 18.28 -18.93
CA GLU A 211 -9.33 17.19 -19.85
C GLU A 211 -8.14 17.59 -20.75
N SER A 212 -8.07 18.84 -21.18
CA SER A 212 -6.91 19.36 -21.94
C SER A 212 -5.64 19.33 -21.09
N ILE A 213 -5.74 19.79 -19.83
CA ILE A 213 -4.61 19.79 -18.89
C ILE A 213 -4.19 18.34 -18.58
N ARG A 214 -5.15 17.46 -18.33
CA ARG A 214 -4.91 16.04 -18.07
C ARG A 214 -4.22 15.36 -19.25
N ASN A 215 -4.63 15.68 -20.47
CA ASN A 215 -4.01 15.14 -21.67
C ASN A 215 -2.56 15.61 -21.83
N ALA A 216 -2.25 16.89 -21.55
CA ALA A 216 -0.88 17.38 -21.52
C ALA A 216 -0.01 16.61 -20.50
N ILE A 217 -0.57 16.26 -19.34
CA ILE A 217 0.14 15.51 -18.29
C ILE A 217 0.38 14.05 -18.68
N LEU A 218 -0.66 13.36 -19.18
CA LEU A 218 -0.63 11.91 -19.35
C LEU A 218 -0.11 11.44 -20.71
N HIS A 219 -0.25 12.24 -21.74
CA HIS A 219 0.07 11.83 -23.11
C HIS A 219 1.38 12.40 -23.66
N SER A 220 2.03 13.29 -22.93
CA SER A 220 3.37 13.74 -23.28
C SER A 220 4.41 12.64 -23.05
N SER A 221 5.23 12.37 -24.05
CA SER A 221 6.25 11.32 -24.01
C SER A 221 7.61 11.85 -23.56
N THR A 222 7.88 13.13 -23.78
CA THR A 222 9.10 13.81 -23.36
C THR A 222 8.77 15.05 -22.53
N ASP A 223 9.78 15.58 -21.83
CA ASP A 223 9.70 16.79 -21.04
C ASP A 223 9.37 18.02 -21.91
N GLU A 224 9.99 18.16 -23.10
CA GLU A 224 9.70 19.25 -24.03
C GLU A 224 8.27 19.19 -24.55
N GLU A 225 7.76 17.97 -24.84
CA GLU A 225 6.37 17.78 -25.28
C GLU A 225 5.39 18.16 -24.17
N PHE A 226 5.71 17.81 -22.91
CA PHE A 226 4.91 18.23 -21.76
C PHE A 226 4.92 19.74 -21.59
N GLU A 227 6.07 20.40 -21.60
CA GLU A 227 6.19 21.84 -21.38
C GLU A 227 5.40 22.61 -22.44
N SER A 228 5.54 22.25 -23.71
CA SER A 228 4.79 22.85 -24.81
C SER A 228 3.27 22.63 -24.72
N SER A 229 2.85 21.40 -24.35
CA SER A 229 1.43 21.06 -24.21
C SER A 229 0.80 21.73 -22.99
N TRP A 230 1.57 21.85 -21.89
CA TRP A 230 1.14 22.55 -20.68
C TRP A 230 0.96 24.04 -20.93
N GLU A 231 1.94 24.70 -21.57
CA GLU A 231 1.86 26.12 -21.92
C GLU A 231 0.62 26.40 -22.78
N ALA A 232 0.39 25.58 -23.81
CA ALA A 232 -0.80 25.70 -24.65
C ALA A 232 -2.11 25.51 -23.84
N ALA A 233 -2.15 24.55 -22.92
CA ALA A 233 -3.31 24.30 -22.07
C ALA A 233 -3.58 25.46 -21.10
N MET A 234 -2.52 26.04 -20.49
CA MET A 234 -2.63 27.20 -19.59
C MET A 234 -3.13 28.44 -20.33
N SER A 235 -2.58 28.71 -21.52
CA SER A 235 -2.97 29.86 -22.36
C SER A 235 -4.41 29.76 -22.81
N ASN A 236 -4.84 28.59 -23.28
CA ASN A 236 -6.23 28.34 -23.69
C ASN A 236 -7.25 28.50 -22.55
N ALA A 237 -6.82 28.27 -21.33
CA ALA A 237 -7.66 28.37 -20.13
C ALA A 237 -7.54 29.73 -19.42
N ASN A 238 -6.65 30.64 -19.85
CA ASN A 238 -6.27 31.87 -19.18
C ASN A 238 -5.83 31.64 -17.71
N LEU A 239 -4.98 30.61 -17.49
CA LEU A 239 -4.52 30.17 -16.19
C LEU A 239 -3.03 30.43 -15.94
N GLU A 240 -2.35 31.22 -16.78
CA GLU A 240 -0.89 31.51 -16.67
C GLU A 240 -0.51 32.16 -15.33
N GLN A 241 -1.44 32.91 -14.72
CA GLN A 241 -1.24 33.62 -13.45
C GLN A 241 -1.74 32.82 -12.23
N HIS A 242 -2.06 31.52 -12.39
CA HIS A 242 -2.62 30.75 -11.27
C HIS A 242 -1.51 30.19 -10.37
N ASP A 243 -1.37 30.74 -9.14
CA ASP A 243 -0.28 30.43 -8.19
C ASP A 243 -0.02 28.93 -7.98
N TRP A 244 -1.10 28.14 -7.77
CA TRP A 244 -0.94 26.71 -7.53
C TRP A 244 -0.47 25.95 -8.79
N LEU A 245 -0.93 26.32 -9.99
CA LEU A 245 -0.50 25.68 -11.24
C LEU A 245 0.94 26.03 -11.56
N SER A 246 1.35 27.28 -11.29
CA SER A 246 2.76 27.70 -11.42
C SER A 246 3.66 26.90 -10.49
N LEU A 247 3.26 26.73 -9.21
CA LEU A 247 3.98 25.87 -8.26
C LEU A 247 4.05 24.41 -8.76
N MET A 248 2.96 23.87 -9.30
CA MET A 248 2.95 22.50 -9.83
C MET A 248 3.83 22.36 -11.07
N PHE A 249 3.93 23.38 -11.91
CA PHE A 249 4.85 23.40 -13.04
C PHE A 249 6.31 23.44 -12.58
N ASP A 250 6.65 24.22 -11.57
CA ASP A 250 7.99 24.25 -10.98
C ASP A 250 8.42 22.90 -10.41
N LEU A 251 7.45 22.17 -9.85
CA LEU A 251 7.65 20.83 -9.29
C LEU A 251 7.49 19.69 -10.31
N ARG A 252 7.28 19.99 -11.62
CA ARG A 252 6.96 19.01 -12.68
C ARG A 252 7.91 17.81 -12.72
N HIS A 253 9.19 18.03 -12.44
CA HIS A 253 10.23 16.99 -12.38
C HIS A 253 10.05 15.98 -11.23
N LYS A 254 9.06 16.19 -10.33
CA LYS A 254 8.73 15.26 -9.22
C LYS A 254 7.43 14.50 -9.42
N TRP A 255 6.61 14.82 -10.42
CA TRP A 255 5.31 14.19 -10.53
C TRP A 255 4.83 13.91 -11.95
N VAL A 256 5.28 14.66 -12.97
CA VAL A 256 4.84 14.47 -14.35
C VAL A 256 5.45 13.20 -14.94
N PRO A 257 4.65 12.30 -15.54
CA PRO A 257 5.15 11.02 -16.08
C PRO A 257 6.30 11.16 -17.07
N ALA A 258 6.28 12.16 -17.94
CA ALA A 258 7.30 12.39 -18.95
C ALA A 258 8.73 12.44 -18.37
N TYR A 259 8.90 13.00 -17.17
CA TYR A 259 10.19 13.09 -16.47
C TYR A 259 10.64 11.78 -15.83
N PHE A 260 9.78 10.75 -15.77
CA PHE A 260 10.06 9.47 -15.10
C PHE A 260 9.97 8.25 -16.02
N ASN A 261 9.70 8.44 -17.31
CA ASN A 261 9.54 7.33 -18.25
C ASN A 261 10.81 6.47 -18.37
N HIS A 262 11.98 7.02 -18.05
CA HIS A 262 13.27 6.33 -18.02
C HIS A 262 13.56 5.62 -16.69
N VAL A 263 12.74 5.86 -15.65
CA VAL A 263 12.90 5.26 -14.31
C VAL A 263 11.98 4.06 -14.18
N PHE A 264 12.55 2.93 -13.81
CA PHE A 264 11.75 1.73 -13.56
C PHE A 264 10.81 1.95 -12.36
N SER A 265 9.53 1.72 -12.58
CA SER A 265 8.47 1.92 -11.58
C SER A 265 7.53 0.72 -11.42
N ALA A 266 7.82 -0.41 -12.07
CA ALA A 266 6.94 -1.57 -12.13
C ALA A 266 5.51 -1.24 -12.62
N GLY A 267 5.37 -0.21 -13.47
CA GLY A 267 4.09 0.30 -13.96
C GLY A 267 3.32 1.16 -12.95
N MET A 268 3.92 1.50 -11.81
CA MET A 268 3.29 2.33 -10.78
C MET A 268 3.54 3.82 -11.05
N SER A 269 2.48 4.61 -11.12
CA SER A 269 2.53 6.07 -11.27
C SER A 269 1.87 6.82 -10.10
N SER A 270 1.21 6.08 -9.21
CA SER A 270 0.43 6.65 -8.10
C SER A 270 0.51 5.79 -6.84
N SER A 271 0.06 6.34 -5.72
CA SER A 271 -0.12 5.62 -4.45
C SER A 271 -1.37 4.75 -4.41
N GLN A 272 -2.05 4.52 -5.54
CA GLN A 272 -3.26 3.69 -5.60
C GLN A 272 -3.06 2.30 -4.98
N ARG A 273 -1.84 1.76 -5.05
CA ARG A 273 -1.48 0.50 -4.37
C ARG A 273 -1.51 0.64 -2.85
N SER A 274 -1.03 1.75 -2.32
CA SER A 274 -1.11 2.06 -0.90
C SER A 274 -2.56 2.28 -0.46
N GLU A 275 -3.35 3.02 -1.23
CA GLU A 275 -4.77 3.24 -0.95
C GLU A 275 -5.58 1.94 -0.99
N SER A 276 -5.32 1.08 -1.98
CA SER A 276 -5.91 -0.26 -2.04
C SER A 276 -5.49 -1.10 -0.83
N SER A 277 -4.25 -1.00 -0.39
CA SER A 277 -3.73 -1.63 0.82
C SER A 277 -4.42 -1.07 2.07
N HIS A 278 -4.57 0.26 2.18
CA HIS A 278 -5.30 0.89 3.27
C HIS A 278 -6.77 0.44 3.31
N ALA A 279 -7.45 0.41 2.16
CA ALA A 279 -8.83 -0.09 2.05
C ALA A 279 -8.93 -1.57 2.45
N PHE A 280 -7.95 -2.38 2.07
CA PHE A 280 -7.87 -3.79 2.47
C PHE A 280 -7.69 -3.92 3.99
N PHE A 281 -6.71 -3.21 4.59
CA PHE A 281 -6.49 -3.27 6.04
C PHE A 281 -7.66 -2.70 6.84
N LYS A 282 -8.33 -1.63 6.38
CA LYS A 282 -9.52 -1.04 7.03
C LYS A 282 -10.70 -1.99 7.16
N ARG A 283 -10.72 -3.10 6.43
CA ARG A 283 -11.72 -4.17 6.66
C ARG A 283 -11.46 -4.94 7.96
N TYR A 284 -10.23 -4.93 8.46
CA TYR A 284 -9.79 -5.65 9.65
C TYR A 284 -9.58 -4.74 10.85
N ILE A 285 -9.03 -3.53 10.63
CA ILE A 285 -8.64 -2.56 11.65
C ILE A 285 -9.60 -1.37 11.71
N SER A 286 -9.76 -0.77 12.89
CA SER A 286 -10.65 0.38 13.09
C SER A 286 -10.09 1.35 14.15
N SER A 287 -10.65 2.57 14.20
CA SER A 287 -10.30 3.59 15.19
C SER A 287 -10.65 3.23 16.65
N LYS A 288 -11.28 2.06 16.88
CA LYS A 288 -11.64 1.57 18.21
C LYS A 288 -10.65 0.56 18.76
N ASN A 289 -9.76 0.04 17.91
CA ASN A 289 -8.82 -1.00 18.30
C ASN A 289 -7.76 -0.46 19.27
N SER A 290 -7.40 -1.24 20.27
CA SER A 290 -6.16 -1.04 21.04
C SER A 290 -4.95 -1.27 20.15
N LEU A 291 -3.74 -1.01 20.60
CA LEU A 291 -2.52 -1.31 19.82
C LEU A 291 -2.37 -2.81 19.61
N MET A 292 -2.62 -3.59 20.65
CA MET A 292 -2.54 -5.05 20.56
C MET A 292 -3.63 -5.62 19.64
N ASP A 293 -4.89 -5.16 19.74
CA ASP A 293 -5.96 -5.51 18.81
C ASP A 293 -5.60 -5.17 17.36
N PHE A 294 -5.01 -3.98 17.17
CA PHE A 294 -4.55 -3.55 15.86
C PHE A 294 -3.56 -4.56 15.25
N ILE A 295 -2.53 -4.96 16.02
CA ILE A 295 -1.50 -5.91 15.54
C ILE A 295 -2.09 -7.29 15.24
N ILE A 296 -2.94 -7.82 16.09
CA ILE A 296 -3.59 -9.13 15.89
C ILE A 296 -4.39 -9.12 14.58
N ARG A 297 -5.20 -8.09 14.37
CA ARG A 297 -6.04 -7.93 13.18
C ARG A 297 -5.22 -7.65 11.93
N PHE A 298 -4.21 -6.82 12.04
CA PHE A 298 -3.24 -6.55 10.99
C PHE A 298 -2.53 -7.84 10.53
N ASN A 299 -2.05 -8.66 11.46
CA ASN A 299 -1.42 -9.95 11.14
C ASN A 299 -2.40 -10.94 10.48
N LYS A 300 -3.69 -10.90 10.83
CA LYS A 300 -4.73 -11.69 10.16
C LYS A 300 -4.91 -11.23 8.70
N ALA A 301 -4.96 -9.92 8.47
CA ALA A 301 -5.01 -9.35 7.12
C ALA A 301 -3.77 -9.70 6.30
N LEU A 302 -2.59 -9.57 6.89
CA LEU A 302 -1.33 -9.89 6.22
C LEU A 302 -1.23 -11.37 5.84
N ARG A 303 -1.69 -12.28 6.69
CA ARG A 303 -1.79 -13.72 6.36
C ARG A 303 -2.70 -13.96 5.16
N HIS A 304 -3.84 -13.27 5.08
CA HIS A 304 -4.74 -13.38 3.93
C HIS A 304 -4.09 -12.88 2.63
N GLN A 305 -3.37 -11.74 2.70
CA GLN A 305 -2.63 -11.21 1.56
C GLN A 305 -1.58 -12.20 1.04
N ARG A 306 -0.80 -12.80 1.94
CA ARG A 306 0.21 -13.81 1.63
C ARG A 306 -0.39 -15.11 1.07
N HIS A 307 -1.53 -15.51 1.60
CA HIS A 307 -2.25 -16.67 1.06
C HIS A 307 -2.65 -16.45 -0.41
N ASN A 308 -3.11 -15.26 -0.76
CA ASN A 308 -3.45 -14.93 -2.16
C ASN A 308 -2.22 -15.00 -3.08
N GLU A 309 -1.04 -14.61 -2.60
CA GLU A 309 0.21 -14.76 -3.34
C GLU A 309 0.56 -16.24 -3.57
N LEU A 310 0.48 -17.07 -2.52
CA LEU A 310 0.72 -18.51 -2.64
C LEU A 310 -0.27 -19.21 -3.59
N VAL A 311 -1.54 -18.79 -3.58
CA VAL A 311 -2.54 -19.30 -4.55
C VAL A 311 -2.14 -18.93 -5.97
N ALA A 312 -1.64 -17.72 -6.20
CA ALA A 312 -1.19 -17.30 -7.52
C ALA A 312 0.07 -18.08 -7.98
N ASP A 313 1.04 -18.30 -7.08
CA ASP A 313 2.21 -19.16 -7.33
C ASP A 313 1.79 -20.60 -7.69
N HIS A 314 0.80 -21.15 -6.96
CA HIS A 314 0.26 -22.48 -7.22
C HIS A 314 -0.41 -22.57 -8.59
N VAL A 315 -1.19 -21.55 -8.98
CA VAL A 315 -1.82 -21.50 -10.32
C VAL A 315 -0.75 -21.47 -11.41
N ASP A 316 0.29 -20.65 -11.26
CA ASP A 316 1.38 -20.56 -12.25
C ASP A 316 2.14 -21.88 -12.42
N MET A 317 2.31 -22.63 -11.33
CA MET A 317 3.02 -23.91 -11.37
C MET A 317 2.19 -25.06 -11.97
N ASN A 318 0.88 -25.08 -11.70
CA ASN A 318 0.02 -26.24 -12.02
C ASN A 318 -0.88 -26.02 -13.23
N GLU A 319 -1.15 -24.78 -13.64
CA GLU A 319 -1.96 -24.47 -14.80
C GLU A 319 -1.08 -24.05 -15.99
N ARG A 320 -1.22 -24.73 -17.12
CA ARG A 320 -0.59 -24.34 -18.38
C ARG A 320 -1.60 -23.61 -19.25
N PRO A 321 -1.44 -22.28 -19.48
CA PRO A 321 -2.31 -21.54 -20.37
C PRO A 321 -2.23 -22.05 -21.80
N LYS A 322 -3.34 -21.98 -22.55
CA LYS A 322 -3.34 -22.28 -23.98
C LYS A 322 -2.63 -21.16 -24.73
N LEU A 323 -1.65 -21.54 -25.54
CA LEU A 323 -0.98 -20.62 -26.46
C LEU A 323 -1.99 -20.07 -27.48
N GLN A 324 -1.93 -18.79 -27.77
CA GLN A 324 -2.82 -18.11 -28.73
C GLN A 324 -2.18 -18.02 -30.11
N SER A 325 -0.86 -18.11 -30.18
CA SER A 325 -0.11 -18.08 -31.43
C SER A 325 0.86 -19.25 -31.52
N LYS A 326 1.44 -19.43 -32.72
CA LYS A 326 2.53 -20.38 -32.93
C LYS A 326 3.91 -19.72 -32.83
N TRP A 327 3.99 -18.48 -32.39
CA TRP A 327 5.27 -17.80 -32.30
C TRP A 327 6.10 -18.36 -31.13
N PRO A 328 7.34 -18.82 -31.38
CA PRO A 328 8.17 -19.45 -30.34
C PRO A 328 8.39 -18.58 -29.11
N MET A 329 8.42 -17.26 -29.27
CA MET A 329 8.53 -16.30 -28.17
C MET A 329 7.37 -16.42 -27.17
N GLU A 330 6.14 -16.70 -27.61
CA GLU A 330 5.02 -16.96 -26.70
C GLU A 330 5.24 -18.20 -25.85
N SER A 331 5.71 -19.30 -26.50
CA SER A 331 6.06 -20.54 -25.81
C SER A 331 7.19 -20.37 -24.78
N GLN A 332 8.15 -19.50 -25.08
CA GLN A 332 9.21 -19.14 -24.14
C GLN A 332 8.64 -18.39 -22.95
N MET A 333 7.85 -17.34 -23.18
CA MET A 333 7.38 -16.45 -22.12
C MET A 333 6.34 -17.09 -21.18
N VAL A 334 5.53 -18.02 -21.65
CA VAL A 334 4.59 -18.76 -20.79
C VAL A 334 5.28 -19.62 -19.72
N THR A 335 6.53 -20.03 -19.97
CA THR A 335 7.33 -20.81 -19.01
C THR A 335 8.19 -19.95 -18.09
N VAL A 336 8.41 -18.69 -18.46
CA VAL A 336 9.29 -17.77 -17.74
C VAL A 336 8.52 -16.80 -16.87
N TYR A 337 7.52 -16.12 -17.42
CA TYR A 337 6.72 -15.14 -16.71
C TYR A 337 5.65 -15.79 -15.83
N THR A 338 5.20 -15.06 -14.80
CA THR A 338 3.94 -15.38 -14.13
C THR A 338 2.78 -15.23 -15.10
N LYS A 339 1.68 -15.94 -14.87
CA LYS A 339 0.46 -15.90 -15.70
C LYS A 339 -0.01 -14.45 -15.94
N LYS A 340 0.04 -13.62 -14.89
CA LYS A 340 -0.35 -12.20 -15.01
C LYS A 340 0.57 -11.44 -15.97
N LYS A 341 1.87 -11.60 -15.86
CA LYS A 341 2.85 -10.93 -16.72
C LYS A 341 2.87 -11.49 -18.13
N TRP A 342 2.66 -12.79 -18.27
CA TRP A 342 2.51 -13.40 -19.57
C TRP A 342 1.29 -12.84 -20.33
N LEU A 343 0.15 -12.62 -19.67
CA LEU A 343 -1.02 -12.00 -20.30
C LEU A 343 -0.76 -10.56 -20.76
N GLU A 344 -0.04 -9.76 -19.98
CA GLU A 344 0.38 -8.41 -20.38
C GLU A 344 1.35 -8.44 -21.58
N PHE A 345 2.30 -9.36 -21.57
CA PHE A 345 3.20 -9.60 -22.69
C PHE A 345 2.44 -10.03 -23.95
N LEU A 346 1.48 -10.94 -23.80
CA LEU A 346 0.66 -11.45 -24.90
C LEU A 346 -0.19 -10.34 -25.54
N GLU A 347 -0.72 -9.43 -24.74
CA GLU A 347 -1.45 -8.23 -25.23
C GLU A 347 -0.51 -7.35 -26.08
N GLU A 348 0.69 -7.04 -25.61
CA GLU A 348 1.68 -6.28 -26.39
C GLU A 348 2.09 -7.03 -27.66
N MET A 349 2.25 -8.35 -27.58
CA MET A 349 2.56 -9.19 -28.72
C MET A 349 1.45 -9.19 -29.77
N SER A 350 0.21 -9.35 -29.33
CA SER A 350 -0.98 -9.28 -30.20
C SER A 350 -1.07 -7.94 -30.91
N GLN A 351 -0.95 -6.86 -30.16
CA GLN A 351 -1.01 -5.51 -30.71
C GLN A 351 0.16 -5.19 -31.64
N SER A 352 1.32 -5.85 -31.49
CA SER A 352 2.48 -5.65 -32.37
C SER A 352 2.19 -5.95 -33.84
N HIS A 353 1.17 -6.79 -34.13
CA HIS A 353 0.76 -7.12 -35.50
C HIS A 353 0.14 -5.92 -36.24
N GLY A 354 -0.37 -4.94 -35.51
CA GLY A 354 -0.90 -3.69 -36.08
C GLY A 354 0.18 -2.69 -36.48
N TYR A 355 1.47 -3.04 -36.34
CA TYR A 355 2.58 -2.12 -36.59
C TYR A 355 3.53 -2.62 -37.68
N TYR A 356 4.05 -1.68 -38.47
CA TYR A 356 5.14 -1.90 -39.40
C TYR A 356 6.34 -1.03 -39.04
N VAL A 357 7.52 -1.48 -39.48
CA VAL A 357 8.79 -0.82 -39.18
C VAL A 357 9.41 -0.36 -40.47
N GLN A 358 9.78 0.91 -40.52
CA GLN A 358 10.50 1.52 -41.63
C GLN A 358 11.90 1.92 -41.17
N THR A 359 12.91 1.48 -41.89
CA THR A 359 14.29 1.91 -41.65
C THR A 359 14.45 3.37 -42.05
N GLU A 360 14.91 4.19 -41.12
CA GLU A 360 15.22 5.61 -41.37
C GLU A 360 16.70 5.80 -41.70
N SER A 361 17.58 5.24 -40.87
CA SER A 361 19.02 5.26 -41.11
C SER A 361 19.69 4.08 -40.42
N VAL A 362 20.75 3.57 -41.01
CA VAL A 362 21.61 2.54 -40.41
C VAL A 362 23.05 3.00 -40.56
N GLY A 363 23.70 3.30 -39.42
CA GLY A 363 25.11 3.62 -39.31
C GLY A 363 25.90 2.46 -38.73
N ASN A 364 27.18 2.69 -38.42
CA ASN A 364 28.05 1.69 -37.80
C ASN A 364 27.75 1.48 -36.30
N GLU A 365 27.21 2.48 -35.62
CA GLU A 365 26.95 2.45 -34.16
C GLU A 365 25.47 2.29 -33.85
N PHE A 366 24.58 2.92 -34.66
CA PHE A 366 23.14 2.99 -34.42
C PHE A 366 22.35 2.72 -35.69
N GLY A 367 21.26 1.97 -35.56
CA GLY A 367 20.16 1.90 -36.51
C GLY A 367 18.95 2.65 -35.96
N ILE A 368 18.34 3.51 -36.76
CA ILE A 368 17.14 4.25 -36.41
C ILE A 368 15.98 3.75 -37.27
N TYR A 369 14.88 3.40 -36.60
CA TYR A 369 13.68 2.85 -37.23
C TYR A 369 12.43 3.59 -36.78
N LYS A 370 11.54 3.89 -37.72
CA LYS A 370 10.20 4.41 -37.43
C LYS A 370 9.20 3.27 -37.33
N VAL A 371 8.46 3.22 -36.26
CA VAL A 371 7.41 2.22 -36.02
C VAL A 371 6.06 2.92 -36.07
N MET A 372 5.22 2.52 -37.02
CA MET A 372 3.94 3.14 -37.33
C MET A 372 2.81 2.12 -37.26
N ASN A 373 1.63 2.56 -36.83
CA ASN A 373 0.43 1.73 -36.82
C ASN A 373 -0.24 1.78 -38.20
N PHE A 374 -0.68 0.63 -38.73
CA PHE A 374 -1.40 0.55 -40.00
C PHE A 374 -2.72 1.36 -40.03
N GLN A 375 -3.38 1.46 -38.86
CA GLN A 375 -4.67 2.13 -38.71
C GLN A 375 -4.57 3.59 -38.23
N ALA A 376 -3.33 4.06 -38.01
CA ALA A 376 -3.13 5.41 -37.50
C ALA A 376 -3.58 6.46 -38.50
N SER A 377 -4.30 7.48 -38.02
CA SER A 377 -4.58 8.69 -38.79
C SER A 377 -3.26 9.39 -39.18
N SER A 378 -3.26 10.13 -40.26
CA SER A 378 -2.08 10.87 -40.76
C SER A 378 -1.47 11.85 -39.74
N SER A 379 -2.15 12.12 -38.62
CA SER A 379 -1.70 12.99 -37.52
C SER A 379 -0.98 12.24 -36.37
N SER A 380 -0.98 10.90 -36.37
CA SER A 380 -0.32 10.16 -35.27
C SER A 380 1.19 10.16 -35.45
N LYS A 381 1.92 10.59 -34.40
CA LYS A 381 3.39 10.61 -34.40
C LYS A 381 3.93 9.17 -34.40
N PRO A 382 4.90 8.83 -35.33
CA PRO A 382 5.57 7.55 -35.30
C PRO A 382 6.40 7.39 -34.02
N ARG A 383 6.55 6.17 -33.54
CA ARG A 383 7.52 5.87 -32.48
C ARG A 383 8.89 5.58 -33.12
N VAL A 384 9.93 6.05 -32.46
CA VAL A 384 11.30 5.86 -32.89
C VAL A 384 11.91 4.72 -32.09
N LEU A 385 12.53 3.77 -32.81
CA LEU A 385 13.33 2.70 -32.27
C LEU A 385 14.80 2.96 -32.59
N THR A 386 15.64 2.95 -31.56
CA THR A 386 17.10 3.02 -31.71
C THR A 386 17.69 1.66 -31.40
N HIS A 387 18.38 1.07 -32.36
CA HIS A 387 19.15 -0.16 -32.22
C HIS A 387 20.62 0.17 -32.08
N VAL A 388 21.19 -0.06 -30.91
CA VAL A 388 22.62 0.10 -30.61
C VAL A 388 23.34 -1.17 -31.05
N ILE A 389 24.10 -1.10 -32.14
CA ILE A 389 24.65 -2.28 -32.81
C ILE A 389 25.67 -3.02 -31.93
N GLN A 390 26.53 -2.31 -31.21
CA GLN A 390 27.61 -2.89 -30.42
C GLN A 390 27.11 -3.76 -29.25
N GLY A 391 25.96 -3.42 -28.64
CA GLY A 391 25.33 -4.18 -27.53
C GLY A 391 24.07 -4.93 -27.96
N ASP A 392 23.66 -4.78 -29.23
CA ASP A 392 22.39 -5.26 -29.75
C ASP A 392 21.19 -4.76 -28.91
N ASP A 393 21.31 -3.54 -28.33
CA ASP A 393 20.29 -2.95 -27.46
C ASP A 393 19.26 -2.18 -28.27
N ILE A 394 17.98 -2.44 -27.94
CA ILE A 394 16.84 -1.78 -28.60
C ILE A 394 16.16 -0.87 -27.59
N LEU A 395 16.12 0.40 -27.91
CA LEU A 395 15.45 1.43 -27.16
C LEU A 395 14.25 1.95 -27.94
N CYS A 396 13.08 2.03 -27.31
CA CYS A 396 11.89 2.58 -27.92
C CYS A 396 11.52 3.93 -27.28
N SER A 397 11.20 4.91 -28.09
CA SER A 397 10.77 6.24 -27.61
C SER A 397 9.50 6.23 -26.75
N CYS A 398 8.76 5.10 -26.67
CA CYS A 398 7.64 4.95 -25.76
C CYS A 398 8.07 4.64 -24.31
N MET A 399 9.32 4.25 -24.08
CA MET A 399 9.94 3.95 -22.80
C MET A 399 9.22 2.90 -21.94
N LYS A 400 8.27 2.13 -22.50
CA LYS A 400 7.47 1.16 -21.75
C LYS A 400 8.34 0.09 -21.06
N PHE A 401 9.37 -0.40 -21.76
CA PHE A 401 10.28 -1.40 -21.17
C PHE A 401 11.03 -0.82 -19.97
N GLN A 402 11.52 0.41 -20.07
CA GLN A 402 12.22 1.10 -18.98
C GLN A 402 11.29 1.31 -17.78
N PHE A 403 10.04 1.71 -18.03
CA PHE A 403 9.07 2.02 -16.99
C PHE A 403 8.41 0.79 -16.37
N GLU A 404 8.01 -0.21 -17.19
CA GLU A 404 7.24 -1.39 -16.74
C GLU A 404 8.07 -2.68 -16.70
N GLY A 405 9.17 -2.75 -17.47
CA GLY A 405 10.03 -3.92 -17.57
C GLY A 405 9.45 -5.02 -18.46
N ILE A 406 8.54 -4.68 -19.39
CA ILE A 406 8.00 -5.58 -20.41
C ILE A 406 8.22 -4.96 -21.78
N PRO A 407 8.73 -5.71 -22.79
CA PRO A 407 8.88 -5.21 -24.14
C PRO A 407 7.57 -4.68 -24.69
N CYS A 408 7.62 -3.47 -25.24
CA CYS A 408 6.43 -2.84 -25.85
C CYS A 408 6.12 -3.44 -27.22
N ARG A 409 4.90 -3.24 -27.70
CA ARG A 409 4.43 -3.63 -29.04
C ARG A 409 5.34 -3.16 -30.17
N HIS A 410 5.99 -2.03 -30.01
CA HIS A 410 6.92 -1.48 -31.01
C HIS A 410 8.22 -2.29 -31.10
N MET A 411 8.79 -2.67 -29.95
CA MET A 411 9.95 -3.57 -29.89
C MET A 411 9.59 -4.94 -30.43
N LEU A 412 8.43 -5.48 -30.08
CA LEU A 412 7.95 -6.77 -30.54
C LEU A 412 7.66 -6.78 -32.06
N ALA A 413 7.18 -5.67 -32.63
CA ALA A 413 7.05 -5.50 -34.09
C ALA A 413 8.42 -5.54 -34.76
N PHE A 414 9.43 -4.87 -34.21
CA PHE A 414 10.82 -4.92 -34.70
C PHE A 414 11.41 -6.32 -34.61
N PHE A 415 11.26 -7.01 -33.48
CA PHE A 415 11.73 -8.40 -33.32
C PHE A 415 11.11 -9.35 -34.35
N ARG A 416 9.81 -9.20 -34.59
CA ARG A 416 9.09 -10.01 -35.58
C ARG A 416 9.64 -9.83 -37.00
N ILE A 417 9.88 -8.58 -37.42
CA ILE A 417 10.39 -8.28 -38.77
C ILE A 417 11.83 -8.77 -38.93
N ASN A 418 12.63 -8.68 -37.87
CA ASN A 418 14.02 -9.15 -37.88
C ASN A 418 14.15 -10.64 -37.51
N GLN A 419 13.05 -11.42 -37.51
CA GLN A 419 13.03 -12.86 -37.28
C GLN A 419 13.63 -13.28 -35.94
N VAL A 420 13.48 -12.46 -34.89
CA VAL A 420 13.88 -12.80 -33.54
C VAL A 420 12.78 -13.68 -32.94
N PHE A 421 13.03 -14.99 -32.87
CA PHE A 421 12.05 -16.00 -32.43
C PHE A 421 11.98 -16.16 -30.92
N HIS A 422 13.02 -15.79 -30.19
CA HIS A 422 13.10 -15.86 -28.74
C HIS A 422 13.45 -14.48 -28.18
N LEU A 423 12.81 -14.11 -27.10
CA LEU A 423 13.12 -12.85 -26.43
C LEU A 423 14.51 -12.95 -25.79
N PRO A 424 15.46 -12.05 -26.10
CA PRO A 424 16.77 -12.03 -25.47
C PRO A 424 16.67 -11.81 -23.95
N ASP A 425 17.51 -12.48 -23.17
CA ASP A 425 17.49 -12.49 -21.70
C ASP A 425 17.55 -11.09 -21.09
N LYS A 426 18.24 -10.15 -21.73
CA LYS A 426 18.33 -8.75 -21.31
C LYS A 426 16.97 -8.00 -21.27
N TYR A 427 15.97 -8.49 -21.98
CA TYR A 427 14.60 -7.97 -21.96
C TYR A 427 13.67 -8.77 -21.03
N ILE A 428 14.20 -9.74 -20.29
CA ILE A 428 13.49 -10.55 -19.32
C ILE A 428 13.92 -10.11 -17.91
N LEU A 429 13.15 -9.22 -17.29
CA LEU A 429 13.46 -8.83 -15.92
C LEU A 429 13.14 -9.98 -14.96
N LYS A 430 14.16 -10.42 -14.17
CA LYS A 430 14.01 -11.47 -13.16
C LYS A 430 12.81 -11.23 -12.24
N ARG A 431 12.56 -9.97 -11.91
CA ARG A 431 11.43 -9.50 -11.10
C ARG A 431 10.05 -10.02 -11.57
N TRP A 432 9.85 -10.23 -12.88
CA TRP A 432 8.58 -10.65 -13.47
C TRP A 432 8.46 -12.15 -13.72
N THR A 433 9.53 -12.89 -13.45
CA THR A 433 9.58 -14.33 -13.68
C THR A 433 8.98 -15.11 -12.51
N GLN A 434 8.58 -16.36 -12.76
CA GLN A 434 8.18 -17.30 -11.71
C GLN A 434 9.28 -17.52 -10.66
N ALA A 435 10.55 -17.33 -11.06
CA ALA A 435 11.73 -17.45 -10.18
C ALA A 435 12.13 -16.13 -9.49
N ALA A 436 11.27 -15.11 -9.48
CA ALA A 436 11.60 -13.79 -8.93
C ALA A 436 12.06 -13.83 -7.47
N LYS A 437 11.46 -14.72 -6.66
CA LYS A 437 11.79 -14.91 -5.23
C LYS A 437 13.08 -15.71 -4.98
N ASN A 438 13.66 -16.34 -6.03
CA ASN A 438 14.92 -17.07 -5.94
C ASN A 438 16.09 -16.10 -6.03
N VAL A 439 16.21 -15.23 -5.04
CA VAL A 439 17.29 -14.24 -4.93
C VAL A 439 18.27 -14.73 -3.87
N GLU A 440 19.55 -14.80 -4.19
CA GLU A 440 20.58 -14.97 -3.19
C GLU A 440 20.70 -13.67 -2.40
N PHE A 441 20.52 -13.79 -1.10
CA PHE A 441 20.38 -12.65 -0.18
C PHE A 441 21.71 -11.93 0.13
N PHE A 442 22.83 -12.55 -0.20
CA PHE A 442 24.16 -11.98 0.08
C PHE A 442 25.01 -11.94 -1.18
N PRO A 443 25.70 -10.81 -1.45
CA PRO A 443 26.79 -10.80 -2.40
C PRO A 443 27.84 -11.84 -1.98
N THR A 444 28.22 -12.71 -2.87
CA THR A 444 29.23 -13.74 -2.63
C THR A 444 30.65 -13.18 -2.52
N ASP A 445 30.84 -11.88 -2.71
CA ASP A 445 32.14 -11.24 -2.88
C ASP A 445 32.35 -10.06 -1.92
N GLU A 446 32.59 -10.35 -0.63
CA GLU A 446 33.51 -9.54 0.16
C GLU A 446 34.59 -10.44 0.78
N PRO A 447 35.77 -10.48 0.18
CA PRO A 447 36.92 -11.08 0.83
C PRO A 447 37.47 -10.11 1.89
N ASN A 448 37.56 -10.59 3.14
CA ASN A 448 38.40 -10.03 4.20
C ASN A 448 37.88 -8.79 4.98
N VAL A 449 36.71 -8.90 5.59
CA VAL A 449 36.51 -8.21 6.87
C VAL A 449 36.47 -9.28 7.96
N VAL A 450 37.41 -9.21 8.90
CA VAL A 450 37.39 -10.03 10.13
C VAL A 450 36.22 -9.53 10.97
N GLU A 451 35.01 -10.05 10.68
CA GLU A 451 33.80 -9.72 11.41
C GLU A 451 33.83 -10.36 12.79
N ALA A 452 33.31 -9.63 13.78
CA ALA A 452 33.12 -10.16 15.12
C ALA A 452 32.31 -11.48 15.07
N PRO A 453 32.64 -12.49 15.88
CA PRO A 453 32.02 -13.84 15.84
C PRO A 453 30.49 -13.82 15.90
N GLU A 454 29.89 -12.84 16.59
CA GLU A 454 28.43 -12.68 16.72
C GLU A 454 27.77 -12.23 15.42
N ARG A 455 28.40 -11.31 14.65
CA ARG A 455 27.92 -10.91 13.32
C ARG A 455 27.97 -12.07 12.33
N CYS A 456 29.05 -12.85 12.36
CA CYS A 456 29.19 -14.05 11.54
C CYS A 456 28.11 -15.10 11.84
N LEU A 457 27.70 -15.28 13.10
CA LEU A 457 26.64 -16.19 13.50
C LEU A 457 25.28 -15.72 12.94
N MET A 458 24.97 -14.45 13.12
CA MET A 458 23.72 -13.86 12.62
C MET A 458 23.63 -13.94 11.09
N SER A 459 24.70 -13.61 10.37
CA SER A 459 24.76 -13.72 8.91
C SER A 459 24.53 -15.16 8.44
N ARG A 460 25.12 -16.16 9.12
CA ARG A 460 24.88 -17.57 8.80
C ARG A 460 23.44 -17.99 9.05
N HIS A 461 22.88 -17.59 10.18
CA HIS A 461 21.48 -17.88 10.54
C HIS A 461 20.53 -17.26 9.50
N LEU A 462 20.70 -15.99 9.16
CA LEU A 462 19.95 -15.27 8.13
C LEU A 462 19.97 -16.04 6.81
N ARG A 463 21.16 -16.37 6.30
CA ARG A 463 21.32 -17.08 5.03
C ARG A 463 20.61 -18.44 5.00
N LEU A 464 20.74 -19.22 6.08
CA LEU A 464 20.07 -20.52 6.17
C LEU A 464 18.55 -20.39 6.24
N SER A 465 18.04 -19.45 7.02
CA SER A 465 16.60 -19.19 7.12
C SER A 465 15.99 -18.74 5.80
N TYR A 466 16.69 -17.89 5.01
CA TYR A 466 16.22 -17.52 3.68
C TYR A 466 16.17 -18.70 2.72
N LYS A 467 17.23 -19.53 2.69
CA LYS A 467 17.26 -20.74 1.85
C LYS A 467 16.15 -21.71 2.23
N ALA A 468 15.94 -21.95 3.52
CA ALA A 468 14.86 -22.81 4.00
C ALA A 468 13.49 -22.27 3.61
N SER A 469 13.25 -20.97 3.80
CA SER A 469 11.98 -20.33 3.40
C SER A 469 11.72 -20.44 1.89
N ALA A 470 12.73 -20.25 1.04
CA ALA A 470 12.59 -20.40 -0.41
C ALA A 470 12.21 -21.85 -0.80
N LEU A 471 12.82 -22.85 -0.14
CA LEU A 471 12.47 -24.26 -0.36
C LEU A 471 11.04 -24.57 0.12
N VAL A 472 10.63 -24.03 1.25
CA VAL A 472 9.27 -24.20 1.78
C VAL A 472 8.23 -23.62 0.83
N ASP A 473 8.45 -22.42 0.28
CA ASP A 473 7.53 -21.80 -0.67
C ASP A 473 7.33 -22.67 -1.92
N ILE A 474 8.41 -23.19 -2.50
CA ILE A 474 8.34 -24.04 -3.69
C ILE A 474 7.67 -25.39 -3.35
N ALA A 475 8.11 -26.03 -2.27
CA ALA A 475 7.63 -27.37 -1.90
C ALA A 475 6.15 -27.37 -1.48
N SER A 476 5.65 -26.28 -0.88
CA SER A 476 4.25 -26.17 -0.46
C SER A 476 3.25 -26.10 -1.62
N LEU A 477 3.72 -25.86 -2.84
CA LEU A 477 2.87 -25.76 -4.03
C LEU A 477 2.37 -27.14 -4.54
N THR A 478 3.00 -28.24 -4.11
CA THR A 478 2.60 -29.61 -4.47
C THR A 478 2.65 -30.55 -3.27
N VAL A 479 1.82 -31.58 -3.29
CA VAL A 479 1.81 -32.61 -2.23
C VAL A 479 3.13 -33.39 -2.24
N GLU A 480 3.62 -33.76 -3.42
CA GLU A 480 4.88 -34.47 -3.63
C GLU A 480 6.07 -33.65 -3.12
N GLY A 481 6.11 -32.35 -3.46
CA GLY A 481 7.13 -31.41 -2.97
C GLY A 481 7.11 -31.29 -1.45
N THR A 482 5.94 -31.18 -0.84
CA THR A 482 5.77 -31.12 0.61
C THR A 482 6.28 -32.40 1.29
N ASN A 483 5.91 -33.55 0.77
CA ASN A 483 6.35 -34.84 1.31
C ASN A 483 7.87 -35.03 1.17
N PHE A 484 8.41 -34.65 0.01
CA PHE A 484 9.85 -34.70 -0.23
C PHE A 484 10.62 -33.79 0.73
N LEU A 485 10.21 -32.55 0.88
CA LEU A 485 10.90 -31.60 1.75
C LEU A 485 10.82 -31.98 3.22
N ASN A 486 9.67 -32.50 3.69
CA ASN A 486 9.54 -33.02 5.04
C ASN A 486 10.52 -34.17 5.30
N ALA A 487 10.63 -35.14 4.39
CA ALA A 487 11.58 -36.22 4.50
C ALA A 487 13.03 -35.73 4.52
N GLN A 488 13.36 -34.67 3.74
CA GLN A 488 14.69 -34.07 3.78
C GLN A 488 14.97 -33.33 5.08
N PHE A 489 13.99 -32.61 5.65
CA PHE A 489 14.13 -31.95 6.94
C PHE A 489 14.37 -32.96 8.08
N ASP A 490 13.64 -34.08 8.08
CA ASP A 490 13.84 -35.16 9.05
C ASP A 490 15.24 -35.77 8.93
N TYR A 491 15.70 -36.03 7.71
CA TYR A 491 17.06 -36.54 7.45
C TYR A 491 18.14 -35.54 7.91
N ILE A 492 18.00 -34.28 7.52
CA ILE A 492 18.95 -33.21 7.91
C ILE A 492 18.93 -33.03 9.43
N GLY A 493 17.73 -33.01 10.04
CA GLY A 493 17.58 -32.86 11.49
C GLY A 493 18.30 -33.97 12.29
N ASN A 494 18.20 -35.21 11.86
CA ASN A 494 18.89 -36.33 12.46
C ASN A 494 20.41 -36.22 12.30
N LYS A 495 20.87 -35.86 11.10
CA LYS A 495 22.30 -35.68 10.82
C LYS A 495 22.91 -34.52 11.59
N MET A 496 22.17 -33.43 11.86
CA MET A 496 22.60 -32.30 12.69
C MET A 496 22.71 -32.67 14.16
N LYS A 497 21.83 -33.56 14.67
CA LYS A 497 21.97 -34.11 16.04
C LYS A 497 23.27 -34.89 16.17
N ASP A 498 23.64 -35.72 15.22
CA ASP A 498 24.88 -36.47 15.19
C ASP A 498 26.11 -35.55 15.16
N LEU A 499 26.09 -34.50 14.38
CA LEU A 499 27.16 -33.50 14.31
C LEU A 499 27.31 -32.71 15.62
N ASN A 500 26.22 -32.38 16.30
CA ASN A 500 26.26 -31.65 17.56
C ASN A 500 26.68 -32.55 18.75
N MET A 501 26.46 -33.87 18.67
CA MET A 501 26.95 -34.82 19.68
C MET A 501 28.49 -34.99 19.67
N THR A 502 29.13 -34.70 18.54
CA THR A 502 30.59 -34.76 18.42
C THR A 502 31.30 -33.48 18.87
N THR A 503 30.56 -32.42 19.19
CA THR A 503 31.09 -31.12 19.66
C THR A 503 30.64 -30.80 21.08
N THR A 504 30.81 -31.71 22.04
CA THR A 504 30.72 -31.37 23.47
C THR A 504 32.01 -30.67 23.90
N VAL A 505 32.09 -29.37 23.68
CA VAL A 505 33.01 -28.47 24.36
C VAL A 505 32.19 -27.50 25.20
N SER A 506 32.36 -27.63 26.48
CA SER A 506 31.93 -26.78 27.58
C SER A 506 31.90 -25.27 27.22
N GLY A 507 30.72 -24.71 27.27
CA GLY A 507 30.51 -23.29 27.22
C GLY A 507 29.05 -23.00 27.57
N GLY A 508 28.75 -23.03 28.89
CA GLY A 508 27.44 -22.64 29.40
C GLY A 508 27.19 -21.18 29.07
N SER A 509 26.51 -20.92 27.98
CA SER A 509 25.86 -19.64 27.73
C SER A 509 24.58 -19.64 28.55
N GLN A 510 24.60 -18.97 29.69
CA GLN A 510 23.40 -18.62 30.43
C GLN A 510 22.50 -17.79 29.49
N CYS A 511 21.37 -18.38 29.12
CA CYS A 511 20.25 -17.65 28.58
C CYS A 511 19.94 -16.51 29.56
N ARG A 512 20.26 -15.27 29.16
CA ARG A 512 19.82 -14.10 29.92
C ARG A 512 18.31 -14.08 29.83
N ARG A 513 17.64 -14.36 30.95
CA ARG A 513 16.22 -14.07 31.14
C ARG A 513 15.97 -12.62 30.76
N ALA A 514 14.77 -12.34 30.22
CA ALA A 514 14.27 -11.03 29.93
C ALA A 514 14.80 -10.01 30.96
N THR A 515 15.53 -9.03 30.50
CA THR A 515 16.03 -7.96 31.35
C THR A 515 14.81 -7.28 31.95
N ASP A 516 14.77 -7.23 33.31
CA ASP A 516 13.85 -6.33 34.00
C ASP A 516 13.94 -4.96 33.34
N ARG A 517 12.88 -4.53 32.65
CA ARG A 517 12.84 -3.19 32.12
C ARG A 517 12.85 -2.21 33.29
N ALA A 518 13.82 -1.32 33.28
CA ALA A 518 14.00 -0.35 34.34
C ALA A 518 12.87 0.70 34.44
N VAL A 519 11.95 0.73 33.44
CA VAL A 519 10.90 1.76 33.35
C VAL A 519 9.67 1.19 32.63
N ASP A 520 8.49 1.40 33.21
CA ASP A 520 7.19 1.05 32.63
C ASP A 520 6.87 1.92 31.39
N ILE A 521 6.40 1.29 30.32
CA ILE A 521 5.99 1.99 29.11
C ILE A 521 4.54 2.44 29.27
N VAL A 522 4.31 3.74 29.11
CA VAL A 522 2.98 4.34 29.24
C VAL A 522 2.26 4.40 27.88
N ASP A 523 0.96 4.16 27.89
CA ASP A 523 0.11 4.25 26.70
C ASP A 523 0.24 5.62 25.98
N PRO A 524 0.10 5.64 24.63
CA PRO A 524 0.14 6.88 23.86
C PRO A 524 -0.93 7.87 24.28
N GLN A 525 -0.63 9.16 24.18
CA GLN A 525 -1.63 10.19 24.30
C GLN A 525 -2.56 10.17 23.08
N LYS A 526 -3.88 10.37 23.30
CA LYS A 526 -4.84 10.41 22.20
C LYS A 526 -4.58 11.62 21.29
N ILE A 527 -4.28 11.35 20.04
CA ILE A 527 -3.94 12.35 19.03
C ILE A 527 -5.20 12.80 18.29
N ARG A 528 -5.30 14.08 18.00
CA ARG A 528 -6.29 14.64 17.08
C ARG A 528 -5.67 14.69 15.68
N THR A 529 -6.20 13.90 14.77
CA THR A 529 -5.76 13.88 13.38
C THR A 529 -6.01 15.22 12.67
N LYS A 530 -5.08 15.66 11.81
CA LYS A 530 -5.25 16.78 10.88
C LYS A 530 -6.54 16.56 10.08
N GLY A 531 -7.38 17.58 9.97
CA GLY A 531 -8.64 17.48 9.23
C GLY A 531 -9.88 17.12 10.08
N CYS A 532 -9.73 16.66 11.32
CA CYS A 532 -10.83 16.68 12.27
C CYS A 532 -11.12 18.12 12.72
N GLY A 533 -11.76 18.91 11.87
CA GLY A 533 -12.42 20.15 12.27
C GLY A 533 -13.31 19.86 13.47
N LYS A 534 -13.57 20.85 14.32
CA LYS A 534 -14.56 20.68 15.39
C LYS A 534 -15.81 20.09 14.76
N ARG A 535 -16.16 18.85 15.14
CA ARG A 535 -17.40 18.20 14.69
C ARG A 535 -18.52 19.22 14.84
N LEU A 536 -19.15 19.57 13.73
CA LEU A 536 -20.38 20.36 13.76
C LEU A 536 -21.36 19.57 14.61
N LYS A 537 -21.67 20.10 15.79
CA LYS A 537 -22.69 19.49 16.69
C LYS A 537 -24.00 19.46 15.93
N SER A 538 -24.63 18.30 15.89
CA SER A 538 -25.96 18.19 15.27
C SER A 538 -26.94 19.18 15.94
N SER A 539 -27.98 19.54 15.22
CA SER A 539 -29.03 20.41 15.76
C SER A 539 -29.58 19.88 17.10
N LYS A 540 -29.61 18.55 17.29
CA LYS A 540 -30.00 17.90 18.56
C LYS A 540 -28.98 18.11 19.68
N GLU A 541 -27.68 18.05 19.39
CA GLU A 541 -26.61 18.28 20.39
C GLU A 541 -26.49 19.76 20.77
N ASN A 542 -26.76 20.67 19.83
CA ASN A 542 -26.86 22.10 20.12
C ASN A 542 -28.10 22.44 20.96
N ALA A 543 -29.21 21.74 20.74
CA ALA A 543 -30.43 21.88 21.54
C ALA A 543 -30.24 21.38 22.98
N THR A 544 -29.45 20.31 23.21
CA THR A 544 -29.12 19.81 24.56
C THR A 544 -28.18 20.72 25.32
N THR A 545 -27.24 21.40 24.63
CA THR A 545 -26.29 22.34 25.27
C THR A 545 -26.95 23.68 25.60
N GLN A 546 -28.05 24.06 24.93
CA GLN A 546 -28.78 25.32 25.20
C GLN A 546 -29.93 25.16 26.19
N GLY A 547 -30.13 23.99 26.78
CA GLY A 547 -31.26 23.68 27.64
C GLY A 547 -32.59 23.62 26.87
N ARG A 548 -33.56 22.84 27.39
CA ARG A 548 -34.89 22.75 26.80
C ARG A 548 -35.62 24.10 26.89
N LYS A 549 -36.21 24.50 25.76
CA LYS A 549 -37.07 25.69 25.73
C LYS A 549 -38.46 25.29 26.24
N CYS A 550 -38.95 25.95 27.30
CA CYS A 550 -40.36 25.78 27.71
C CYS A 550 -41.29 26.33 26.63
N ARG A 551 -42.19 25.49 26.09
CA ARG A 551 -43.19 25.92 25.09
C ARG A 551 -44.32 26.79 25.66
N GLY A 552 -44.37 26.99 26.98
CA GLY A 552 -45.34 27.88 27.64
C GLY A 552 -44.80 29.30 27.79
N CYS A 553 -43.63 29.49 28.38
CA CYS A 553 -43.03 30.81 28.63
C CYS A 553 -41.90 31.21 27.67
N GLY A 554 -41.50 30.34 26.73
CA GLY A 554 -40.45 30.63 25.76
C GLY A 554 -39.02 30.65 26.31
N ARG A 555 -38.80 30.50 27.63
CA ARG A 555 -37.46 30.53 28.25
C ARG A 555 -36.70 29.22 28.06
N ARG A 556 -35.40 29.31 27.83
CA ARG A 556 -34.50 28.17 27.74
C ARG A 556 -33.78 27.90 29.05
N GLY A 557 -33.43 26.64 29.34
CA GLY A 557 -32.67 26.26 30.53
C GLY A 557 -33.50 26.22 31.84
N VAL A 558 -34.84 26.29 31.77
CA VAL A 558 -35.74 26.20 32.93
C VAL A 558 -36.11 24.74 33.23
N GLN A 559 -36.28 24.40 34.51
CA GLN A 559 -36.60 23.04 34.97
C GLN A 559 -38.09 22.66 34.83
N HIS A 560 -38.88 23.42 34.05
CA HIS A 560 -40.31 23.14 33.84
C HIS A 560 -40.65 23.02 32.35
N ASP A 561 -41.68 22.28 32.02
CA ASP A 561 -42.22 22.12 30.66
C ASP A 561 -43.53 22.98 30.48
N LYS A 562 -44.20 22.83 29.31
CA LYS A 562 -45.46 23.55 29.04
C LYS A 562 -46.55 23.24 30.08
N ARG A 563 -46.61 22.02 30.67
CA ARG A 563 -47.66 21.58 31.61
C ARG A 563 -47.49 22.19 33.00
N ASN A 564 -46.23 22.38 33.42
CA ASN A 564 -45.86 22.91 34.73
C ASN A 564 -45.30 24.34 34.64
N CYS A 565 -45.61 25.07 33.58
CA CYS A 565 -45.14 26.42 33.39
C CYS A 565 -45.89 27.42 34.27
N PRO A 566 -45.23 28.16 35.17
CA PRO A 566 -45.89 29.15 36.03
C PRO A 566 -46.66 30.20 35.25
N ASN A 567 -46.22 30.57 34.05
CA ASN A 567 -46.89 31.58 33.22
C ASN A 567 -48.15 31.06 32.49
N LEU A 568 -48.54 29.80 32.64
CA LEU A 568 -49.78 29.23 32.09
C LEU A 568 -50.81 28.90 33.17
N GLN A 569 -50.47 29.10 34.45
CA GLN A 569 -51.43 28.91 35.58
C GLN A 569 -52.29 30.13 35.88
N ASP A 570 -51.92 31.32 35.36
CA ASP A 570 -52.80 32.51 35.43
C ASP A 570 -53.53 32.62 34.10
N GLY A 571 -54.80 32.19 34.14
CA GLY A 571 -55.66 32.14 32.96
C GLY A 571 -55.96 33.52 32.37
N SER A 572 -55.66 33.65 31.10
CA SER A 572 -56.37 34.49 30.15
C SER A 572 -56.20 34.03 28.74
N THR A 573 -57.27 33.64 28.13
CA THR A 573 -57.56 33.32 26.77
C THR A 573 -57.10 34.44 25.82
N ILE A 574 -56.24 34.18 24.87
CA ILE A 574 -56.18 34.95 23.61
C ILE A 574 -56.02 33.99 22.44
N ASN A 575 -57.04 33.95 21.60
CA ASN A 575 -57.08 33.42 20.26
C ASN A 575 -56.08 34.18 19.37
N ASN A 576 -55.35 33.44 18.51
CA ASN A 576 -55.22 33.78 17.07
C ASN A 576 -54.54 32.69 16.31
N LYS A 577 -55.32 32.16 15.38
CA LYS A 577 -55.20 32.11 13.90
C LYS A 577 -53.93 31.47 13.31
N ASN A 578 -54.23 30.37 12.64
CA ASN A 578 -53.82 29.92 11.31
C ASN A 578 -52.57 30.58 10.68
N GLU A 579 -51.60 29.75 10.33
CA GLU A 579 -51.06 29.74 8.97
C GLU A 579 -50.51 28.35 8.68
N GLU A 580 -51.01 27.80 7.59
CA GLU A 580 -50.58 26.62 6.88
C GLU A 580 -49.23 26.93 6.24
N GLU A 581 -48.26 26.05 6.35
CA GLU A 581 -47.22 25.95 5.33
C GLU A 581 -46.86 24.49 5.06
N SER A 582 -46.88 24.24 3.81
CA SER A 582 -46.77 23.04 3.02
C SER A 582 -45.49 22.23 3.27
N SER A 583 -45.68 20.93 3.24
CA SER A 583 -44.71 19.91 2.98
C SER A 583 -44.18 20.02 1.54
N ASP A 584 -42.86 20.09 1.39
CA ASP A 584 -42.19 19.65 0.20
C ASP A 584 -41.12 18.62 0.59
N ASP A 585 -41.46 17.36 0.36
CA ASP A 585 -40.56 16.24 0.30
C ASP A 585 -39.82 16.29 -1.03
N GLU A 586 -38.56 16.61 -1.04
CA GLU A 586 -37.68 16.32 -2.15
C GLU A 586 -36.80 15.12 -1.85
N ASP A 587 -37.17 14.06 -2.54
CA ASP A 587 -36.52 12.77 -2.71
C ASP A 587 -35.20 12.98 -3.47
N PHE A 588 -34.06 12.75 -2.81
CA PHE A 588 -32.78 12.66 -3.50
C PHE A 588 -32.37 11.20 -3.67
N GLY A 589 -32.57 10.75 -4.90
CA GLY A 589 -32.20 9.45 -5.41
C GLY A 589 -30.71 9.13 -5.24
N SER A 590 -30.46 7.91 -4.79
CA SER A 590 -29.16 7.25 -4.77
C SER A 590 -28.64 7.09 -6.20
N ILE A 591 -27.51 7.70 -6.50
CA ILE A 591 -26.75 7.41 -7.72
C ILE A 591 -25.70 6.34 -7.37
N ASP A 592 -25.97 5.15 -7.86
CA ASP A 592 -25.07 4.00 -7.90
C ASP A 592 -24.00 4.28 -8.97
N GLY A 593 -22.77 4.52 -8.53
CA GLY A 593 -21.62 4.83 -9.38
C GLY A 593 -20.68 3.65 -9.52
N SER A 594 -21.11 2.59 -10.20
CA SER A 594 -20.17 1.59 -10.75
C SER A 594 -19.53 2.13 -12.02
N ASN A 595 -18.32 2.64 -11.93
CA ASN A 595 -17.49 2.88 -13.10
C ASN A 595 -16.15 2.14 -12.96
N ASN A 596 -16.05 1.09 -13.75
CA ASN A 596 -14.80 0.46 -14.18
C ASN A 596 -13.90 1.49 -14.86
N TRP A 597 -12.69 1.67 -14.36
CA TRP A 597 -11.63 2.36 -15.08
C TRP A 597 -10.38 1.48 -15.15
N ILE A 598 -10.02 1.17 -16.38
CA ILE A 598 -8.78 0.55 -16.85
C ILE A 598 -7.56 1.39 -16.51
#